data_fb2ea057b304712b23ea295fb7c3045d
#
_entry.id   fb2ea057b304712b23ea295fb7c3045d
#
_cell.length_a   1.000
_cell.length_b   1.000
_cell.length_c   1.000
_cell.angle_alpha   90.00
_cell.angle_beta   90.00
_cell.angle_gamma   90.00
#
_symmetry.space_group_name_H-M   'P 1'
#
loop_
_entity.id
_entity.type
_entity.pdbx_description
1 polymer ?
#
loop_
_entity_poly.entity_id
_entity_poly.type
_entity_poly.pdbx_seq_one_letter_code
_entity_poly.pdbx_strand_id
1 'polypeptide(L)'
;MKERAYPVYTVNKHAESLLVGGHPWVYENDILHSPENEPENGTLADVVSTKGSYLGTGFVSLKSKIRVRLISRNANDTFDAAFWRRRVEYAWSYRKTVLEPADLSACRVIFGEADQFPGLTVDRFSNILVTQTLSVGMEKLKPVLFPILAEVLRADGQTIDGIYERNDEALRAKEGLEQNKGWFELPGETHPASTQTEICENGVYYHVDFENGQKTGFFLDQKYNRRAVARLAAGHTVLDCFTHTGSFALNAAAGGAARVTAADISAEAIAMAQRNAQRNGLTNMDFLCEDTFELLPRLERE
;
A
#
# COMPACT_ATOMS: atom_id res chain seq x y z
N MET A 1 16.27 32.20 -8.64
CA MET A 1 16.02 30.74 -8.71
C MET A 1 17.24 30.09 -9.32
N LYS A 2 17.71 28.93 -8.79
CA LYS A 2 18.69 28.11 -9.51
C LYS A 2 18.08 27.76 -10.87
N GLU A 3 18.86 27.88 -11.94
CA GLU A 3 18.47 27.39 -13.26
C GLU A 3 18.17 25.90 -13.16
N ARG A 4 16.95 25.50 -13.49
CA ARG A 4 16.50 24.10 -13.38
C ARG A 4 16.63 23.48 -14.77
N ALA A 5 17.31 22.33 -14.81
CA ALA A 5 17.60 21.62 -16.07
C ALA A 5 16.50 20.62 -16.48
N TYR A 6 15.33 20.62 -15.80
CA TYR A 6 14.25 19.68 -16.14
C TYR A 6 13.42 20.19 -17.33
N PRO A 7 12.95 19.27 -18.18
CA PRO A 7 11.93 19.58 -19.19
C PRO A 7 10.72 20.28 -18.57
N VAL A 8 10.08 21.19 -19.30
CA VAL A 8 8.99 22.02 -18.76
C VAL A 8 7.69 21.74 -19.50
N TYR A 9 6.64 21.42 -18.75
CA TYR A 9 5.26 21.33 -19.23
C TYR A 9 4.49 22.58 -18.78
N THR A 10 3.85 23.27 -19.73
CA THR A 10 2.95 24.39 -19.43
C THR A 10 1.51 23.89 -19.40
N VAL A 11 0.80 24.18 -18.32
CA VAL A 11 -0.58 23.71 -18.12
C VAL A 11 -1.60 24.83 -18.25
N ASN A 12 -2.86 24.46 -18.55
CA ASN A 12 -4.00 25.36 -18.62
C ASN A 12 -4.41 25.88 -17.21
N LYS A 13 -5.33 26.87 -17.20
CA LYS A 13 -5.82 27.47 -15.94
C LYS A 13 -6.59 26.47 -15.05
N HIS A 14 -7.25 25.49 -15.65
CA HIS A 14 -7.95 24.45 -14.89
C HIS A 14 -6.97 23.62 -14.06
N ALA A 15 -5.95 23.08 -14.70
CA ALA A 15 -4.90 22.33 -14.01
C ALA A 15 -4.12 23.21 -13.02
N GLU A 16 -3.79 24.46 -13.37
CA GLU A 16 -3.17 25.42 -12.44
C GLU A 16 -3.98 25.51 -11.13
N SER A 17 -5.30 25.69 -11.23
CA SER A 17 -6.19 25.78 -10.07
C SER A 17 -6.20 24.50 -9.24
N LEU A 18 -6.27 23.33 -9.89
CA LEU A 18 -6.23 22.04 -9.22
C LEU A 18 -4.90 21.81 -8.49
N LEU A 19 -3.78 22.12 -9.17
CA LEU A 19 -2.44 21.93 -8.60
C LEU A 19 -2.20 22.86 -7.40
N VAL A 20 -2.63 24.12 -7.49
CA VAL A 20 -2.58 25.06 -6.35
C VAL A 20 -3.45 24.57 -5.20
N GLY A 21 -4.60 23.95 -5.50
CA GLY A 21 -5.50 23.33 -4.53
C GLY A 21 -4.97 22.01 -3.93
N GLY A 22 -3.80 21.53 -4.36
CA GLY A 22 -3.16 20.34 -3.78
C GLY A 22 -3.30 19.08 -4.63
N HIS A 23 -4.00 19.10 -5.77
CA HIS A 23 -4.11 17.93 -6.64
C HIS A 23 -2.71 17.50 -7.17
N PRO A 24 -2.33 16.21 -7.12
CA PRO A 24 -0.96 15.82 -7.43
C PRO A 24 -0.73 15.43 -8.89
N TRP A 25 -1.76 15.45 -9.75
CA TRP A 25 -1.69 14.93 -11.12
C TRP A 25 -1.93 16.01 -12.17
N VAL A 26 -1.15 15.92 -13.25
CA VAL A 26 -1.35 16.67 -14.48
C VAL A 26 -1.81 15.70 -15.55
N TYR A 27 -3.00 15.92 -16.09
CA TYR A 27 -3.53 15.10 -17.18
C TYR A 27 -3.03 15.59 -18.54
N GLU A 28 -2.95 14.67 -19.50
CA GLU A 28 -2.52 14.98 -20.87
C GLU A 28 -3.33 16.13 -21.49
N ASN A 29 -4.65 16.13 -21.30
CA ASN A 29 -5.55 17.16 -21.84
C ASN A 29 -5.39 18.54 -21.19
N ASP A 30 -4.68 18.64 -20.08
CA ASP A 30 -4.44 19.89 -19.36
C ASP A 30 -3.15 20.58 -19.82
N ILE A 31 -2.33 19.92 -20.65
CA ILE A 31 -1.06 20.43 -21.15
C ILE A 31 -1.31 21.30 -22.37
N LEU A 32 -0.82 22.53 -22.34
CA LEU A 32 -0.83 23.48 -23.45
C LEU A 32 0.46 23.42 -24.28
N HIS A 33 1.60 23.29 -23.59
CA HIS A 33 2.90 23.20 -24.23
C HIS A 33 3.74 22.11 -23.57
N SER A 34 4.24 21.21 -24.41
CA SER A 34 5.21 20.17 -24.04
C SER A 34 6.63 20.64 -24.35
N PRO A 35 7.66 20.06 -23.72
CA PRO A 35 9.07 20.32 -24.09
C PRO A 35 9.31 20.03 -25.58
N GLU A 36 10.25 20.78 -26.21
CA GLU A 36 10.61 20.59 -27.62
C GLU A 36 11.12 19.17 -27.89
N ASN A 37 11.91 18.64 -26.95
CA ASN A 37 12.35 17.24 -26.98
C ASN A 37 11.53 16.46 -25.93
N GLU A 38 10.84 15.42 -26.38
CA GLU A 38 10.07 14.56 -25.49
C GLU A 38 11.02 13.91 -24.46
N PRO A 39 10.78 14.08 -23.14
CA PRO A 39 11.62 13.51 -22.13
C PRO A 39 11.52 11.98 -22.11
N GLU A 40 12.53 11.32 -21.63
CA GLU A 40 12.47 9.87 -21.40
C GLU A 40 11.36 9.54 -20.39
N ASN A 41 10.59 8.47 -20.67
CA ASN A 41 9.52 8.02 -19.81
C ASN A 41 10.02 7.72 -18.37
N GLY A 42 9.36 8.27 -17.37
CA GLY A 42 9.73 8.12 -15.95
C GLY A 42 10.79 9.11 -15.45
N THR A 43 11.23 10.07 -16.28
CA THR A 43 12.14 11.14 -15.83
C THR A 43 11.37 12.30 -15.18
N LEU A 44 12.11 13.19 -14.55
CA LEU A 44 11.55 14.39 -13.90
C LEU A 44 11.24 15.49 -14.90
N ALA A 45 10.15 16.20 -14.68
CA ALA A 45 9.80 17.43 -15.40
C ALA A 45 9.22 18.46 -14.44
N ASP A 46 9.44 19.74 -14.76
CA ASP A 46 8.81 20.86 -14.10
C ASP A 46 7.47 21.18 -14.75
N VAL A 47 6.50 21.60 -13.95
CA VAL A 47 5.19 22.04 -14.38
C VAL A 47 5.05 23.51 -14.05
N VAL A 48 4.64 24.31 -15.05
CA VAL A 48 4.46 25.76 -14.90
C VAL A 48 3.09 26.21 -15.42
N SER A 49 2.63 27.34 -14.91
CA SER A 49 1.43 28.01 -15.42
C SER A 49 1.70 28.71 -16.75
N THR A 50 0.65 29.21 -17.43
CA THR A 50 0.75 30.07 -18.65
C THR A 50 1.55 31.35 -18.40
N LYS A 51 1.72 31.77 -17.15
CA LYS A 51 2.52 32.94 -16.75
C LYS A 51 3.96 32.59 -16.37
N GLY A 52 4.35 31.31 -16.51
CA GLY A 52 5.68 30.83 -16.12
C GLY A 52 5.85 30.62 -14.61
N SER A 53 4.77 30.67 -13.82
CA SER A 53 4.86 30.37 -12.38
C SER A 53 5.07 28.87 -12.16
N TYR A 54 6.07 28.52 -11.37
CA TYR A 54 6.32 27.12 -11.00
C TYR A 54 5.19 26.53 -10.17
N LEU A 55 4.70 25.35 -10.54
CA LEU A 55 3.61 24.64 -9.87
C LEU A 55 4.07 23.35 -9.20
N GLY A 56 5.18 22.78 -9.67
CA GLY A 56 5.76 21.57 -9.08
C GLY A 56 6.68 20.84 -10.03
N THR A 57 7.33 19.81 -9.49
CA THR A 57 8.14 18.84 -10.26
C THR A 57 7.59 17.46 -10.01
N GLY A 58 7.58 16.64 -11.05
CA GLY A 58 7.07 15.26 -10.96
C GLY A 58 7.63 14.32 -12.01
N PHE A 59 7.24 13.07 -11.91
CA PHE A 59 7.60 12.05 -12.89
C PHE A 59 6.68 12.10 -14.10
N VAL A 60 7.27 12.04 -15.28
CA VAL A 60 6.57 11.96 -16.56
C VAL A 60 6.15 10.53 -16.84
N SER A 61 4.90 10.33 -17.29
CA SER A 61 4.44 9.08 -17.89
C SER A 61 3.93 9.34 -19.30
N LEU A 62 4.58 8.74 -20.30
CA LEU A 62 4.24 8.93 -21.71
C LEU A 62 3.09 8.02 -22.18
N LYS A 63 2.78 6.97 -21.43
CA LYS A 63 1.74 5.98 -21.75
C LYS A 63 0.44 6.19 -20.96
N SER A 64 0.52 6.93 -19.84
CA SER A 64 -0.62 7.19 -18.97
C SER A 64 -1.34 8.47 -19.38
N LYS A 65 -2.66 8.52 -19.17
CA LYS A 65 -3.42 9.78 -19.22
C LYS A 65 -2.98 10.78 -18.15
N ILE A 66 -2.39 10.31 -17.04
CA ILE A 66 -1.75 11.15 -16.03
C ILE A 66 -0.32 11.41 -16.50
N ARG A 67 -0.12 12.53 -17.21
CA ARG A 67 1.16 12.85 -17.86
C ARG A 67 2.27 13.17 -16.86
N VAL A 68 1.98 13.91 -15.80
CA VAL A 68 2.96 14.21 -14.75
C VAL A 68 2.34 13.94 -13.37
N ARG A 69 3.07 13.19 -12.54
CA ARG A 69 2.73 12.93 -11.14
C ARG A 69 3.67 13.72 -10.26
N LEU A 70 3.14 14.78 -9.60
CA LEU A 70 3.97 15.66 -8.79
C LEU A 70 4.53 14.95 -7.55
N ILE A 71 5.81 15.23 -7.27
CA ILE A 71 6.52 14.76 -6.09
C ILE A 71 6.95 15.93 -5.18
N SER A 72 7.04 17.14 -5.71
CA SER A 72 7.34 18.33 -4.92
C SER A 72 6.74 19.59 -5.54
N ARG A 73 6.40 20.56 -4.68
CA ARG A 73 6.01 21.91 -5.03
C ARG A 73 7.05 22.96 -4.62
N ASN A 74 8.17 22.51 -4.09
CA ASN A 74 9.27 23.40 -3.71
C ASN A 74 10.33 23.45 -4.82
N ALA A 75 10.45 24.60 -5.49
CA ALA A 75 11.41 24.80 -6.57
C ALA A 75 12.89 24.67 -6.15
N ASN A 76 13.16 24.67 -4.85
CA ASN A 76 14.53 24.53 -4.31
C ASN A 76 14.90 23.06 -4.02
N ASP A 77 13.97 22.13 -4.14
CA ASP A 77 14.26 20.72 -3.90
C ASP A 77 15.21 20.17 -4.97
N THR A 78 16.17 19.38 -4.51
CA THR A 78 17.07 18.56 -5.31
C THR A 78 16.73 17.11 -5.04
N PHE A 79 16.41 16.33 -6.08
CA PHE A 79 15.87 14.97 -5.95
C PHE A 79 16.97 13.90 -5.86
N ASP A 80 17.88 14.11 -4.92
CA ASP A 80 18.97 13.22 -4.57
C ASP A 80 18.57 12.19 -3.48
N ALA A 81 19.51 11.33 -3.09
CA ALA A 81 19.27 10.32 -2.04
C ALA A 81 18.86 10.96 -0.69
N ALA A 82 19.37 12.17 -0.37
CA ALA A 82 19.01 12.86 0.86
C ALA A 82 17.56 13.36 0.84
N PHE A 83 17.06 13.79 -0.32
CA PHE A 83 15.65 14.13 -0.51
C PHE A 83 14.74 12.90 -0.25
N TRP A 84 15.05 11.76 -0.85
CA TRP A 84 14.26 10.55 -0.71
C TRP A 84 14.30 10.01 0.72
N ARG A 85 15.47 10.09 1.37
CA ARG A 85 15.60 9.71 2.79
C ARG A 85 14.66 10.53 3.67
N ARG A 86 14.67 11.86 3.56
CA ARG A 86 13.76 12.74 4.32
C ARG A 86 12.28 12.41 4.05
N ARG A 87 11.92 12.06 2.80
CA ARG A 87 10.54 11.66 2.46
C ARG A 87 10.14 10.36 3.15
N VAL A 88 11.01 9.37 3.17
CA VAL A 88 10.77 8.11 3.90
C VAL A 88 10.67 8.38 5.40
N GLU A 89 11.57 9.19 5.95
CA GLU A 89 11.53 9.59 7.37
C GLU A 89 10.22 10.28 7.73
N TYR A 90 9.69 11.17 6.88
CA TYR A 90 8.40 11.82 7.09
C TYR A 90 7.24 10.81 7.05
N ALA A 91 7.20 9.94 6.07
CA ALA A 91 6.18 8.91 5.98
C ALA A 91 6.19 8.00 7.22
N TRP A 92 7.36 7.52 7.64
CA TRP A 92 7.50 6.68 8.83
C TRP A 92 7.15 7.43 10.12
N SER A 93 7.64 8.66 10.27
CA SER A 93 7.33 9.52 11.44
C SER A 93 5.84 9.78 11.56
N TYR A 94 5.14 10.01 10.44
CA TYR A 94 3.69 10.16 10.43
C TYR A 94 2.99 8.90 10.96
N ARG A 95 3.43 7.69 10.57
CA ARG A 95 2.87 6.43 11.11
C ARG A 95 3.04 6.34 12.61
N LYS A 96 4.20 6.71 13.15
CA LYS A 96 4.45 6.76 14.60
C LYS A 96 3.57 7.79 15.32
N THR A 97 3.07 8.79 14.63
CA THR A 97 2.16 9.80 15.20
C THR A 97 0.71 9.32 15.26
N VAL A 98 0.26 8.55 14.24
CA VAL A 98 -1.15 8.21 14.08
C VAL A 98 -1.49 6.77 14.47
N LEU A 99 -0.50 5.91 14.65
CA LEU A 99 -0.69 4.51 15.04
C LEU A 99 -0.18 4.26 16.45
N GLU A 100 -0.80 3.31 17.13
CA GLU A 100 -0.27 2.79 18.40
C GLU A 100 1.06 2.05 18.14
N PRO A 101 2.02 2.07 19.08
CA PRO A 101 3.32 1.40 18.91
C PRO A 101 3.21 -0.07 18.51
N ALA A 102 2.23 -0.81 19.05
CA ALA A 102 1.98 -2.20 18.72
C ALA A 102 1.53 -2.40 17.25
N ASP A 103 0.94 -1.38 16.63
CA ASP A 103 0.43 -1.43 15.27
C ASP A 103 1.50 -1.16 14.20
N LEU A 104 2.67 -0.66 14.59
CA LEU A 104 3.75 -0.32 13.66
C LEU A 104 4.37 -1.54 12.97
N SER A 105 4.21 -2.74 13.53
CA SER A 105 4.68 -3.99 12.93
C SER A 105 3.76 -4.53 11.83
N ALA A 106 2.53 -4.01 11.72
CA ALA A 106 1.56 -4.40 10.70
C ALA A 106 0.78 -3.15 10.23
N CYS A 107 1.39 -2.40 9.31
CA CYS A 107 0.84 -1.12 8.85
C CYS A 107 1.27 -0.77 7.43
N ARG A 108 0.52 0.15 6.81
CA ARG A 108 0.94 0.79 5.56
C ARG A 108 1.98 1.87 5.87
N VAL A 109 3.22 1.65 5.44
CA VAL A 109 4.35 2.58 5.64
C VAL A 109 4.29 3.75 4.66
N ILE A 110 3.98 3.46 3.36
CA ILE A 110 3.84 4.48 2.31
C ILE A 110 2.50 4.27 1.61
N PHE A 111 1.76 5.35 1.41
CA PHE A 111 0.49 5.37 0.71
C PHE A 111 0.49 6.36 -0.47
N GLY A 112 1.20 6.02 -1.52
CA GLY A 112 1.18 6.70 -2.81
C GLY A 112 1.30 8.22 -2.71
N GLU A 113 0.40 8.90 -3.37
CA GLU A 113 0.34 10.36 -3.45
C GLU A 113 0.17 11.04 -2.09
N ALA A 114 -0.47 10.38 -1.12
CA ALA A 114 -0.66 10.95 0.22
C ALA A 114 0.67 11.18 0.94
N ASP A 115 1.67 10.32 0.69
CA ASP A 115 3.02 10.45 1.21
C ASP A 115 4.00 11.03 0.18
N GLN A 116 3.50 11.48 -0.98
CA GLN A 116 4.29 12.05 -2.08
C GLN A 116 5.24 11.06 -2.75
N PHE A 117 4.81 9.79 -2.81
CA PHE A 117 5.43 8.71 -3.59
C PHE A 117 4.42 8.17 -4.61
N PRO A 118 4.12 8.93 -5.68
CA PRO A 118 2.99 8.64 -6.55
C PRO A 118 3.06 7.26 -7.19
N GLY A 119 2.02 6.45 -6.91
CA GLY A 119 1.93 5.10 -7.42
C GLY A 119 2.77 4.07 -6.65
N LEU A 120 3.34 4.39 -5.49
CA LEU A 120 4.04 3.43 -4.63
C LEU A 120 3.23 3.16 -3.36
N THR A 121 2.93 1.91 -3.12
CA THR A 121 2.42 1.44 -1.82
C THR A 121 3.48 0.57 -1.15
N VAL A 122 3.68 0.76 0.15
CA VAL A 122 4.54 -0.08 0.97
C VAL A 122 3.77 -0.50 2.21
N ASP A 123 3.50 -1.78 2.34
CA ASP A 123 2.91 -2.40 3.51
C ASP A 123 3.97 -3.16 4.29
N ARG A 124 3.90 -3.10 5.61
CA ARG A 124 4.76 -3.84 6.51
C ARG A 124 3.99 -4.98 7.14
N PHE A 125 4.55 -6.17 7.06
CA PHE A 125 4.09 -7.36 7.75
C PHE A 125 5.25 -7.91 8.59
N SER A 126 5.28 -7.57 9.88
CA SER A 126 6.35 -7.91 10.82
C SER A 126 7.71 -7.36 10.36
N ASN A 127 8.60 -8.22 9.89
CA ASN A 127 9.94 -7.90 9.40
C ASN A 127 10.05 -7.82 7.87
N ILE A 128 8.93 -7.94 7.15
CA ILE A 128 8.89 -7.88 5.67
C ILE A 128 8.17 -6.61 5.23
N LEU A 129 8.75 -5.94 4.24
CA LEU A 129 8.07 -4.89 3.49
C LEU A 129 7.53 -5.48 2.19
N VAL A 130 6.25 -5.26 1.93
CA VAL A 130 5.61 -5.67 0.67
C VAL A 130 5.27 -4.42 -0.12
N THR A 131 5.78 -4.34 -1.34
CA THR A 131 5.66 -3.14 -2.17
C THR A 131 4.80 -3.40 -3.39
N GLN A 132 4.11 -2.34 -3.84
CA GLN A 132 3.39 -2.32 -5.09
C GLN A 132 3.72 -1.02 -5.82
N THR A 133 4.31 -1.13 -7.00
CA THR A 133 4.77 0.02 -7.80
C THR A 133 3.93 0.13 -9.07
N LEU A 134 3.15 1.21 -9.18
CA LEU A 134 2.17 1.44 -10.26
C LEU A 134 2.55 2.63 -11.15
N SER A 135 3.72 3.24 -10.99
CA SER A 135 4.17 4.33 -11.84
C SER A 135 5.60 4.13 -12.32
N VAL A 136 5.87 4.53 -13.57
CA VAL A 136 7.18 4.33 -14.20
C VAL A 136 8.30 5.09 -13.51
N GLY A 137 8.02 6.28 -12.95
CA GLY A 137 9.02 7.04 -12.21
C GLY A 137 9.45 6.34 -10.92
N MET A 138 8.50 5.79 -10.17
CA MET A 138 8.81 4.99 -8.97
C MET A 138 9.51 3.68 -9.33
N GLU A 139 9.13 3.04 -10.45
CA GLU A 139 9.81 1.84 -10.93
C GLU A 139 11.30 2.08 -11.15
N LYS A 140 11.66 3.18 -11.82
CA LYS A 140 13.06 3.58 -12.04
C LYS A 140 13.78 3.99 -10.76
N LEU A 141 13.06 4.47 -9.76
CA LEU A 141 13.61 4.95 -8.50
C LEU A 141 13.92 3.82 -7.51
N LYS A 142 13.34 2.63 -7.66
CA LYS A 142 13.48 1.50 -6.71
C LYS A 142 14.93 1.22 -6.27
N PRO A 143 15.94 1.18 -7.17
CA PRO A 143 17.33 0.88 -6.78
C PRO A 143 17.91 1.87 -5.76
N VAL A 144 17.40 3.10 -5.73
CA VAL A 144 17.79 4.13 -4.75
C VAL A 144 16.87 4.12 -3.54
N LEU A 145 15.58 4.02 -3.77
CA LEU A 145 14.56 4.20 -2.73
C LEU A 145 14.44 3.01 -1.77
N PHE A 146 14.48 1.78 -2.26
CA PHE A 146 14.24 0.60 -1.43
C PHE A 146 15.35 0.34 -0.41
N PRO A 147 16.66 0.50 -0.74
CA PRO A 147 17.70 0.49 0.28
C PRO A 147 17.50 1.59 1.35
N ILE A 148 17.17 2.81 0.94
CA ILE A 148 16.89 3.92 1.86
C ILE A 148 15.71 3.58 2.79
N LEU A 149 14.65 2.97 2.26
CA LEU A 149 13.48 2.57 3.03
C LEU A 149 13.85 1.58 4.13
N ALA A 150 14.61 0.52 3.80
CA ALA A 150 15.08 -0.45 4.77
C ALA A 150 16.01 0.19 5.82
N GLU A 151 16.96 1.02 5.40
CA GLU A 151 17.88 1.73 6.29
C GLU A 151 17.16 2.66 7.28
N VAL A 152 16.20 3.46 6.82
CA VAL A 152 15.45 4.39 7.69
C VAL A 152 14.68 3.65 8.76
N LEU A 153 13.98 2.57 8.41
CA LEU A 153 13.24 1.78 9.40
C LEU A 153 14.19 1.07 10.38
N ARG A 154 15.29 0.51 9.89
CA ARG A 154 16.30 -0.14 10.74
C ARG A 154 16.99 0.85 11.69
N ALA A 155 17.27 2.06 11.23
CA ALA A 155 17.82 3.13 12.06
C ALA A 155 16.88 3.54 13.20
N ASP A 156 15.56 3.36 13.03
CA ASP A 156 14.53 3.56 14.06
C ASP A 156 14.29 2.28 14.91
N GLY A 157 15.21 1.31 14.86
CA GLY A 157 15.16 0.08 15.67
C GLY A 157 14.20 -0.99 15.14
N GLN A 158 13.72 -0.86 13.89
CA GLN A 158 12.83 -1.87 13.30
C GLN A 158 13.66 -2.97 12.63
N THR A 159 13.22 -4.22 12.78
CA THR A 159 13.79 -5.34 12.02
C THR A 159 13.13 -5.39 10.64
N ILE A 160 13.93 -5.36 9.58
CA ILE A 160 13.51 -5.52 8.19
C ILE A 160 14.45 -6.54 7.53
N ASP A 161 13.91 -7.70 7.16
CA ASP A 161 14.67 -8.83 6.61
C ASP A 161 14.59 -8.91 5.08
N GLY A 162 13.66 -8.18 4.47
CA GLY A 162 13.53 -8.15 3.02
C GLY A 162 12.39 -7.28 2.52
N ILE A 163 12.44 -7.02 1.21
CA ILE A 163 11.40 -6.30 0.47
C ILE A 163 10.88 -7.23 -0.63
N TYR A 164 9.57 -7.49 -0.61
CA TYR A 164 8.89 -8.29 -1.62
C TYR A 164 8.03 -7.42 -2.52
N GLU A 165 8.13 -7.61 -3.82
CA GLU A 165 7.38 -6.85 -4.83
C GLU A 165 6.10 -7.61 -5.25
N ARG A 166 4.95 -6.97 -5.12
CA ARG A 166 3.64 -7.44 -5.60
C ARG A 166 3.18 -6.59 -6.77
N ASN A 167 3.92 -6.66 -7.86
CA ASN A 167 3.70 -5.89 -9.08
C ASN A 167 2.86 -6.68 -10.11
N ASP A 168 1.99 -7.56 -9.65
CA ASP A 168 1.08 -8.39 -10.45
C ASP A 168 -0.24 -7.68 -10.82
N GLU A 169 -0.32 -6.37 -10.63
CA GLU A 169 -1.48 -5.55 -10.95
C GLU A 169 -1.61 -5.19 -12.43
N ALA A 170 -2.78 -5.47 -13.00
CA ALA A 170 -3.07 -5.17 -14.41
C ALA A 170 -2.95 -3.66 -14.77
N LEU A 171 -3.08 -2.78 -13.78
CA LEU A 171 -2.92 -1.33 -13.95
C LEU A 171 -1.51 -0.93 -14.41
N ARG A 172 -0.49 -1.74 -14.14
CA ARG A 172 0.89 -1.50 -14.59
C ARG A 172 1.01 -1.38 -16.11
N ALA A 173 0.21 -2.14 -16.86
CA ALA A 173 0.19 -2.07 -18.32
C ALA A 173 -0.18 -0.67 -18.85
N LYS A 174 -0.99 0.12 -18.12
CA LYS A 174 -1.33 1.50 -18.48
C LYS A 174 -0.15 2.46 -18.38
N GLU A 175 0.84 2.13 -17.58
CA GLU A 175 2.11 2.84 -17.47
C GLU A 175 3.20 2.25 -18.38
N GLY A 176 2.90 1.14 -19.08
CA GLY A 176 3.85 0.41 -19.89
C GLY A 176 4.85 -0.42 -19.11
N LEU A 177 4.47 -0.81 -17.91
CA LEU A 177 5.26 -1.66 -17.01
C LEU A 177 4.77 -3.11 -17.11
N GLU A 178 5.72 -4.04 -17.06
CA GLU A 178 5.42 -5.47 -17.00
C GLU A 178 4.96 -5.85 -15.58
N GLN A 179 4.10 -6.89 -15.52
CA GLN A 179 3.72 -7.49 -14.25
C GLN A 179 4.83 -8.42 -13.78
N ASN A 180 5.17 -8.34 -12.50
CA ASN A 180 6.10 -9.24 -11.83
C ASN A 180 5.80 -9.34 -10.34
N LYS A 181 6.28 -10.40 -9.70
CA LYS A 181 6.37 -10.52 -8.24
C LYS A 181 7.64 -11.27 -7.87
N GLY A 182 8.18 -10.97 -6.71
CA GLY A 182 9.41 -11.58 -6.21
C GLY A 182 10.14 -10.70 -5.20
N TRP A 183 11.23 -11.21 -4.68
CA TRP A 183 12.09 -10.46 -3.79
C TRP A 183 12.85 -9.36 -4.54
N PHE A 184 12.92 -8.20 -3.94
CA PHE A 184 13.84 -7.16 -4.37
C PHE A 184 15.22 -7.43 -3.75
N GLU A 185 16.25 -7.49 -4.59
CA GLU A 185 17.62 -7.76 -4.16
C GLU A 185 18.23 -6.51 -3.51
N LEU A 186 18.25 -6.51 -2.17
CA LEU A 186 18.96 -5.47 -1.43
C LEU A 186 20.48 -5.71 -1.56
N PRO A 187 21.28 -4.65 -1.83
CA PRO A 187 22.72 -4.80 -2.07
C PRO A 187 23.44 -5.45 -0.89
N GLY A 188 24.07 -6.61 -1.13
CA GLY A 188 24.86 -7.35 -0.13
C GLY A 188 24.04 -8.10 0.91
N GLU A 189 22.73 -8.23 0.74
CA GLU A 189 21.83 -8.92 1.66
C GLU A 189 21.21 -10.17 1.02
N THR A 190 20.77 -11.08 1.86
CA THR A 190 19.95 -12.25 1.47
C THR A 190 18.55 -12.05 2.03
N HIS A 191 17.54 -12.42 1.26
CA HIS A 191 16.15 -12.40 1.71
C HIS A 191 15.74 -13.74 2.35
N PRO A 192 14.65 -13.77 3.15
CA PRO A 192 14.08 -15.01 3.67
C PRO A 192 13.64 -15.97 2.56
N ALA A 193 13.71 -17.28 2.84
CA ALA A 193 13.22 -18.29 1.88
C ALA A 193 11.68 -18.36 1.80
N SER A 194 10.99 -17.96 2.89
CA SER A 194 9.53 -18.03 2.97
C SER A 194 8.88 -16.75 2.50
N THR A 195 7.80 -16.86 1.73
CA THR A 195 6.89 -15.77 1.36
C THR A 195 5.70 -15.64 2.32
N GLN A 196 5.80 -16.24 3.50
CA GLN A 196 4.81 -16.17 4.56
C GLN A 196 5.43 -15.62 5.84
N THR A 197 4.63 -14.85 6.58
CA THR A 197 5.01 -14.29 7.88
C THR A 197 3.82 -14.31 8.83
N GLU A 198 4.05 -13.95 10.09
CA GLU A 198 3.00 -13.76 11.08
C GLU A 198 2.93 -12.30 11.50
N ILE A 199 1.71 -11.77 11.64
CA ILE A 199 1.45 -10.46 12.23
C ILE A 199 0.55 -10.59 13.45
N CYS A 200 0.62 -9.59 14.34
CA CYS A 200 -0.33 -9.42 15.43
C CYS A 200 -1.10 -8.10 15.22
N GLU A 201 -2.41 -8.19 15.18
CA GLU A 201 -3.28 -7.02 15.06
C GLU A 201 -4.44 -7.13 16.07
N ASN A 202 -4.67 -6.10 16.87
CA ASN A 202 -5.69 -6.09 17.93
C ASN A 202 -5.53 -7.26 18.95
N GLY A 203 -4.31 -7.77 19.13
CA GLY A 203 -4.04 -8.94 19.97
C GLY A 203 -4.35 -10.29 19.33
N VAL A 204 -4.75 -10.31 18.07
CA VAL A 204 -4.99 -11.52 17.27
C VAL A 204 -3.84 -11.76 16.31
N TYR A 205 -3.33 -12.98 16.27
CA TYR A 205 -2.26 -13.40 15.36
C TYR A 205 -2.82 -13.92 14.05
N TYR A 206 -2.17 -13.57 12.94
CA TYR A 206 -2.55 -13.97 11.58
C TYR A 206 -1.34 -14.46 10.81
N HIS A 207 -1.49 -15.58 10.13
CA HIS A 207 -0.59 -15.95 9.06
C HIS A 207 -0.89 -15.10 7.82
N VAL A 208 0.13 -14.49 7.24
CA VAL A 208 0.05 -13.67 6.02
C VAL A 208 0.90 -14.31 4.95
N ASP A 209 0.29 -14.68 3.84
CA ASP A 209 0.96 -15.08 2.60
C ASP A 209 1.01 -13.85 1.69
N PHE A 210 2.17 -13.21 1.63
CA PHE A 210 2.32 -11.99 0.82
C PHE A 210 2.62 -12.27 -0.65
N GLU A 211 2.82 -13.53 -1.05
CA GLU A 211 2.93 -13.93 -2.45
C GLU A 211 1.58 -14.24 -3.09
N ASN A 212 0.71 -14.99 -2.39
CA ASN A 212 -0.54 -15.50 -2.94
C ASN A 212 -1.79 -14.85 -2.32
N GLY A 213 -1.63 -14.16 -1.19
CA GLY A 213 -2.71 -13.46 -0.52
C GLY A 213 -3.28 -12.30 -1.35
N GLN A 214 -4.51 -11.90 -1.04
CA GLN A 214 -5.16 -10.76 -1.71
C GLN A 214 -4.43 -9.44 -1.39
N LYS A 215 -4.49 -8.48 -2.30
CA LYS A 215 -3.75 -7.20 -2.24
C LYS A 215 -2.24 -7.48 -2.04
N THR A 216 -1.65 -6.90 -1.02
CA THR A 216 -0.26 -7.13 -0.61
C THR A 216 -0.10 -8.31 0.36
N GLY A 217 -1.20 -9.00 0.72
CA GLY A 217 -1.23 -10.16 1.63
C GLY A 217 -2.29 -10.07 2.73
N PHE A 218 -2.65 -8.86 3.19
CA PHE A 218 -3.64 -8.64 4.24
C PHE A 218 -4.33 -7.28 4.11
N PHE A 219 -5.56 -7.17 4.63
CA PHE A 219 -6.37 -5.94 4.57
C PHE A 219 -6.10 -5.04 5.78
N LEU A 220 -4.97 -4.35 5.79
CA LEU A 220 -4.54 -3.47 6.90
C LEU A 220 -5.49 -2.30 7.18
N ASP A 221 -6.25 -1.86 6.16
CA ASP A 221 -7.22 -0.76 6.25
C ASP A 221 -8.41 -1.07 7.16
N GLN A 222 -8.70 -2.35 7.44
CA GLN A 222 -9.85 -2.79 8.24
C GLN A 222 -9.56 -2.96 9.74
N LYS A 223 -8.35 -2.66 10.19
CA LYS A 223 -7.89 -2.86 11.58
C LYS A 223 -8.88 -2.33 12.63
N TYR A 224 -9.28 -1.08 12.49
CA TYR A 224 -10.17 -0.44 13.47
C TYR A 224 -11.62 -0.93 13.38
N ASN A 225 -12.06 -1.31 12.17
CA ASN A 225 -13.37 -1.92 11.98
C ASN A 225 -13.41 -3.30 12.65
N ARG A 226 -12.37 -4.12 12.51
CA ARG A 226 -12.25 -5.40 13.21
C ARG A 226 -12.28 -5.23 14.73
N ARG A 227 -11.55 -4.21 15.25
CA ARG A 227 -11.57 -3.88 16.68
C ARG A 227 -12.94 -3.41 17.18
N ALA A 228 -13.69 -2.69 16.35
CA ALA A 228 -15.06 -2.27 16.66
C ALA A 228 -16.01 -3.49 16.72
N VAL A 229 -15.90 -4.40 15.75
CA VAL A 229 -16.67 -5.65 15.75
C VAL A 229 -16.38 -6.50 16.99
N ALA A 230 -15.12 -6.63 17.40
CA ALA A 230 -14.75 -7.33 18.63
C ALA A 230 -15.51 -6.81 19.87
N ARG A 231 -15.66 -5.48 19.99
CA ARG A 231 -16.38 -4.85 21.11
C ARG A 231 -17.89 -5.12 21.07
N LEU A 232 -18.46 -5.21 19.87
CA LEU A 232 -19.89 -5.45 19.68
C LEU A 232 -20.25 -6.92 19.80
N ALA A 233 -19.30 -7.83 19.61
CA ALA A 233 -19.53 -9.27 19.54
C ALA A 233 -19.72 -9.95 20.91
N ALA A 234 -19.31 -9.30 22.01
CA ALA A 234 -19.33 -9.90 23.34
C ALA A 234 -20.71 -10.47 23.74
N GLY A 235 -20.76 -11.79 24.00
CA GLY A 235 -21.97 -12.52 24.36
C GLY A 235 -22.95 -12.80 23.22
N HIS A 236 -22.66 -12.36 21.99
CA HIS A 236 -23.52 -12.54 20.82
C HIS A 236 -23.11 -13.74 19.98
N THR A 237 -24.07 -14.28 19.21
CA THR A 237 -23.79 -15.16 18.07
C THR A 237 -23.49 -14.30 16.86
N VAL A 238 -22.39 -14.58 16.17
CA VAL A 238 -21.90 -13.81 15.03
C VAL A 238 -21.82 -14.69 13.79
N LEU A 239 -22.31 -14.19 12.67
CA LEU A 239 -22.08 -14.75 11.34
C LEU A 239 -21.21 -13.78 10.54
N ASP A 240 -20.04 -14.24 10.10
CA ASP A 240 -19.13 -13.50 9.22
C ASP A 240 -19.18 -14.09 7.82
N CYS A 241 -19.90 -13.40 6.93
CA CYS A 241 -20.04 -13.75 5.53
C CYS A 241 -18.87 -13.18 4.72
N PHE A 242 -18.35 -13.95 3.76
CA PHE A 242 -17.16 -13.60 2.99
C PHE A 242 -15.93 -13.37 3.89
N THR A 243 -15.78 -14.30 4.84
CA THR A 243 -14.83 -14.16 5.95
C THR A 243 -13.36 -14.11 5.48
N HIS A 244 -13.05 -14.55 4.24
CA HIS A 244 -11.69 -14.68 3.71
C HIS A 244 -10.83 -15.49 4.69
N THR A 245 -9.71 -14.95 5.18
CA THR A 245 -8.83 -15.61 6.16
C THR A 245 -9.32 -15.48 7.62
N GLY A 246 -10.59 -15.15 7.82
CA GLY A 246 -11.25 -15.11 9.11
C GLY A 246 -11.03 -13.85 9.94
N SER A 247 -10.54 -12.77 9.35
CA SER A 247 -10.04 -11.65 10.14
C SER A 247 -11.09 -10.92 10.98
N PHE A 248 -12.32 -10.77 10.51
CA PHE A 248 -13.45 -10.24 11.31
C PHE A 248 -13.96 -11.28 12.31
N ALA A 249 -14.16 -12.52 11.86
CA ALA A 249 -14.62 -13.63 12.71
C ALA A 249 -13.69 -13.87 13.91
N LEU A 250 -12.37 -13.87 13.69
CA LEU A 250 -11.36 -14.03 14.74
C LEU A 250 -11.40 -12.90 15.77
N ASN A 251 -11.56 -11.64 15.31
CA ASN A 251 -11.72 -10.50 16.22
C ASN A 251 -13.03 -10.61 17.03
N ALA A 252 -14.13 -11.05 16.41
CA ALA A 252 -15.38 -11.28 17.11
C ALA A 252 -15.24 -12.38 18.18
N ALA A 253 -14.59 -13.50 17.84
CA ALA A 253 -14.35 -14.61 18.75
C ALA A 253 -13.46 -14.21 19.92
N ALA A 254 -12.35 -13.52 19.65
CA ALA A 254 -11.43 -12.98 20.66
C ALA A 254 -12.09 -11.89 21.53
N GLY A 255 -13.06 -11.15 20.98
CA GLY A 255 -13.86 -10.16 21.68
C GLY A 255 -14.93 -10.74 22.60
N GLY A 256 -15.04 -12.07 22.72
CA GLY A 256 -15.95 -12.75 23.63
C GLY A 256 -17.32 -13.07 23.03
N ALA A 257 -17.42 -13.20 21.70
CA ALA A 257 -18.63 -13.76 21.08
C ALA A 257 -18.97 -15.13 21.68
N ALA A 258 -20.25 -15.42 21.91
CA ALA A 258 -20.70 -16.71 22.41
C ALA A 258 -20.43 -17.82 21.37
N ARG A 259 -20.64 -17.52 20.10
CA ARG A 259 -20.35 -18.40 18.95
C ARG A 259 -20.10 -17.56 17.71
N VAL A 260 -19.16 -17.96 16.88
CA VAL A 260 -18.89 -17.32 15.58
C VAL A 260 -18.95 -18.36 14.48
N THR A 261 -19.73 -18.08 13.44
CA THR A 261 -19.72 -18.86 12.20
C THR A 261 -19.04 -18.03 11.11
N ALA A 262 -17.96 -18.54 10.55
CA ALA A 262 -17.16 -17.92 9.50
C ALA A 262 -17.40 -18.65 8.17
N ALA A 263 -17.92 -17.97 7.16
CA ALA A 263 -18.27 -18.56 5.88
C ALA A 263 -17.55 -17.89 4.71
N ASP A 264 -17.00 -18.69 3.80
CA ASP A 264 -16.41 -18.25 2.54
C ASP A 264 -16.51 -19.38 1.50
N ILE A 265 -16.58 -19.03 0.24
CA ILE A 265 -16.58 -20.00 -0.86
C ILE A 265 -15.20 -20.62 -1.10
N SER A 266 -14.10 -19.93 -0.71
CA SER A 266 -12.74 -20.39 -0.90
C SER A 266 -12.32 -21.37 0.19
N ALA A 267 -12.07 -22.62 -0.19
CA ALA A 267 -11.56 -23.65 0.72
C ALA A 267 -10.16 -23.27 1.29
N GLU A 268 -9.33 -22.60 0.52
CA GLU A 268 -8.00 -22.13 0.96
C GLU A 268 -8.12 -21.04 2.02
N ALA A 269 -9.05 -20.09 1.82
CA ALA A 269 -9.33 -19.03 2.79
C ALA A 269 -9.86 -19.60 4.10
N ILE A 270 -10.81 -20.54 4.04
CA ILE A 270 -11.35 -21.24 5.23
C ILE A 270 -10.24 -22.03 5.94
N ALA A 271 -9.40 -22.75 5.22
CA ALA A 271 -8.27 -23.46 5.82
C ALA A 271 -7.28 -22.50 6.53
N MET A 272 -7.07 -21.32 5.98
CA MET A 272 -6.25 -20.27 6.61
C MET A 272 -6.95 -19.70 7.85
N ALA A 273 -8.25 -19.44 7.79
CA ALA A 273 -9.05 -18.98 8.93
C ALA A 273 -9.00 -19.98 10.10
N GLN A 274 -9.10 -21.28 9.81
CA GLN A 274 -8.96 -22.35 10.81
C GLN A 274 -7.55 -22.37 11.46
N ARG A 275 -6.48 -22.25 10.66
CA ARG A 275 -5.11 -22.16 11.18
C ARG A 275 -4.94 -20.92 12.07
N ASN A 276 -5.49 -19.80 11.67
CA ASN A 276 -5.47 -18.57 12.46
C ASN A 276 -6.24 -18.73 13.77
N ALA A 277 -7.43 -19.37 13.77
CA ALA A 277 -8.17 -19.66 14.98
C ALA A 277 -7.39 -20.57 15.95
N GLN A 278 -6.80 -21.63 15.43
CA GLN A 278 -5.95 -22.54 16.21
C GLN A 278 -4.74 -21.80 16.81
N ARG A 279 -4.08 -20.95 16.04
CA ARG A 279 -2.94 -20.13 16.47
C ARG A 279 -3.30 -19.23 17.65
N ASN A 280 -4.55 -18.76 17.72
CA ASN A 280 -5.07 -17.89 18.77
C ASN A 280 -5.79 -18.65 19.91
N GLY A 281 -5.89 -19.97 19.86
CA GLY A 281 -6.58 -20.78 20.85
C GLY A 281 -8.11 -20.52 20.88
N LEU A 282 -8.69 -20.06 19.80
CA LEU A 282 -10.13 -19.77 19.71
C LEU A 282 -10.91 -21.05 19.43
N THR A 283 -11.83 -21.41 20.34
CA THR A 283 -12.61 -22.66 20.29
C THR A 283 -14.11 -22.43 20.07
N ASN A 284 -14.54 -21.17 20.02
CA ASN A 284 -15.93 -20.75 19.85
C ASN A 284 -16.27 -20.41 18.39
N MET A 285 -15.61 -21.06 17.44
CA MET A 285 -15.72 -20.78 16.00
C MET A 285 -16.09 -22.03 15.20
N ASP A 286 -16.98 -21.85 14.25
CA ASP A 286 -17.34 -22.82 13.20
C ASP A 286 -16.95 -22.24 11.83
N PHE A 287 -16.56 -23.11 10.91
CA PHE A 287 -16.10 -22.73 9.59
C PHE A 287 -16.90 -23.43 8.50
N LEU A 288 -17.44 -22.67 7.56
CA LEU A 288 -18.25 -23.17 6.46
C LEU A 288 -17.59 -22.78 5.12
N CYS A 289 -17.29 -23.80 4.31
CA CYS A 289 -16.86 -23.58 2.93
C CYS A 289 -18.09 -23.68 2.03
N GLU A 290 -18.82 -22.58 1.88
CA GLU A 290 -20.12 -22.55 1.19
C GLU A 290 -20.37 -21.17 0.59
N ASP A 291 -21.12 -21.12 -0.51
CA ASP A 291 -21.56 -19.84 -1.07
C ASP A 291 -22.53 -19.16 -0.10
N THR A 292 -22.20 -17.95 0.29
CA THR A 292 -23.00 -17.16 1.24
C THR A 292 -24.42 -16.89 0.72
N PHE A 293 -24.60 -16.76 -0.59
CA PHE A 293 -25.94 -16.57 -1.18
C PHE A 293 -26.82 -17.84 -1.11
N GLU A 294 -26.23 -19.02 -0.95
CA GLU A 294 -26.95 -20.27 -0.66
C GLU A 294 -27.11 -20.49 0.85
N LEU A 295 -26.08 -20.13 1.62
CA LEU A 295 -26.06 -20.25 3.07
C LEU A 295 -27.17 -19.44 3.75
N LEU A 296 -27.29 -18.15 3.42
CA LEU A 296 -28.25 -17.26 4.11
C LEU A 296 -29.70 -17.71 4.01
N PRO A 297 -30.26 -18.07 2.82
CA PRO A 297 -31.61 -18.57 2.73
C PRO A 297 -31.82 -19.92 3.44
N ARG A 298 -30.77 -20.72 3.62
CA ARG A 298 -30.82 -21.96 4.41
C ARG A 298 -30.95 -21.66 5.88
N LEU A 299 -30.12 -20.76 6.42
CA LEU A 299 -30.15 -20.36 7.83
C LEU A 299 -31.44 -19.62 8.23
N GLU A 300 -32.07 -18.90 7.29
CA GLU A 300 -33.37 -18.25 7.54
C GLU A 300 -34.50 -19.26 7.74
N ARG A 301 -34.40 -20.47 7.18
CA ARG A 301 -35.42 -21.54 7.27
C ARG A 301 -35.23 -22.46 8.48
N GLU A 302 -34.04 -22.49 9.06
CA GLU A 302 -33.70 -23.25 10.28
C GLU A 302 -34.05 -22.46 11.56
#